data_c33dbff182c3e1dd48a6bd577ddb3173
#
_entry.id   c33dbff182c3e1dd48a6bd577ddb3173
#
_cell.length_a   1.000
_cell.length_b   1.000
_cell.length_c   1.000
_cell.angle_alpha   90.00
_cell.angle_beta   90.00
_cell.angle_gamma   90.00
#
_symmetry.space_group_name_H-M   'P 1'
#
loop_
_entity.id
_entity.type
_entity.pdbx_description
1 polymer ?
#
loop_
_entity_poly.entity_id
_entity_poly.type
_entity_poly.pdbx_seq_one_letter_code
_entity_poly.pdbx_strand_id
1 'polypeptide(L)'
;MEFKNGEKNILENDIDQVLDYALDLKNFHKLSEDKIIVPILIATEYKNHTDTIQMSVYDDKVVNPLVTGKTGLLDVLSKILFRYPNESKIDDNWIISPYAPTPTIIEAARSLYENHSVDNITRHEADKVSTDRTISYILKVINDSKTNGEKSICFVTGVPGAGKTLVGLDVAIKQTYQGQDIPVEDEGAVYLSGNGPLVAVLTEALAQDNRKKCIASGEKKKLTDSRREVSKSIQMIHRYRDNMLAKIKNPVENGILEIDPEKAIKLEKSGFGEVEHVAIFDEAQRSWTHKRLADYLKRGGTYGNKLKVPNFPMSEAEFLIWSLDQREDWATIVCLVGGGQEINTGEAGISEWINALNHTFPDWKVYISPKLTEAEYAEGKVNELLEKNNHVTYSDDLHLGVSLRSFRAEKLSAFVHSLLSFEDNAAELYQEIKDKYPIVLTRDIQKAKSWLHQKVRGSERTGVLVTKESARFKPLGIHILPSGDENAVHWFLDDKVDTRSSNYLEDAATEIQVQGLELDYTCLLWDADMRYENGEWHFYKFNGHSKWIEQIAADSENKKELQKYMLNAYRVLLTRARSGMVICVPYGNGNKTSTGFWEDSTRLPEYYNGTYEYLKSLGIDEI
;
A
#
# COMPACT_ATOMS: atom_id res chain seq x y z
N MET A 1 24.60 -18.02 -7.17
CA MET A 1 24.39 -19.29 -7.94
C MET A 1 23.15 -19.95 -7.38
N GLU A 2 22.25 -20.39 -8.26
CA GLU A 2 21.05 -21.15 -7.91
C GLU A 2 21.13 -22.55 -8.51
N PHE A 3 20.71 -23.57 -7.75
CA PHE A 3 20.80 -24.96 -8.16
C PHE A 3 19.42 -25.59 -8.33
N LYS A 4 19.16 -26.16 -9.51
CA LYS A 4 17.97 -26.97 -9.80
C LYS A 4 18.40 -28.44 -9.95
N ASN A 5 18.21 -29.19 -8.88
CA ASN A 5 18.67 -30.56 -8.82
C ASN A 5 17.77 -31.51 -9.63
N GLY A 6 18.37 -32.28 -10.54
CA GLY A 6 17.66 -33.24 -11.42
C GLY A 6 17.00 -32.61 -12.64
N GLU A 7 17.03 -31.29 -12.79
CA GLU A 7 16.39 -30.59 -13.91
C GLU A 7 17.23 -30.72 -15.19
N LYS A 8 16.53 -31.03 -16.29
CA LYS A 8 17.09 -31.17 -17.64
C LYS A 8 16.78 -29.98 -18.54
N ASN A 9 15.72 -29.24 -18.22
CA ASN A 9 15.23 -28.10 -18.99
C ASN A 9 15.34 -26.86 -18.12
N ILE A 10 15.44 -25.70 -18.76
CA ILE A 10 15.46 -24.40 -18.12
C ILE A 10 14.10 -23.77 -18.37
N LEU A 11 13.45 -23.35 -17.29
CA LEU A 11 12.21 -22.59 -17.34
C LEU A 11 12.53 -21.10 -17.17
N GLU A 12 11.72 -20.24 -17.74
CA GLU A 12 11.86 -18.79 -17.63
C GLU A 12 11.78 -18.33 -16.16
N ASN A 13 10.88 -18.93 -15.39
CA ASN A 13 10.78 -18.67 -13.95
C ASN A 13 12.06 -18.99 -13.17
N ASP A 14 12.86 -19.98 -13.60
CA ASP A 14 14.13 -20.29 -12.95
C ASP A 14 15.20 -19.23 -13.27
N ILE A 15 15.15 -18.68 -14.48
CA ILE A 15 16.02 -17.57 -14.90
C ILE A 15 15.63 -16.30 -14.14
N ASP A 16 14.34 -16.00 -14.05
CA ASP A 16 13.82 -14.86 -13.29
C ASP A 16 14.22 -14.96 -11.80
N GLN A 17 14.10 -16.14 -11.19
CA GLN A 17 14.48 -16.36 -9.79
C GLN A 17 15.97 -16.05 -9.51
N VAL A 18 16.88 -16.53 -10.35
CA VAL A 18 18.31 -16.26 -10.13
C VAL A 18 18.65 -14.80 -10.42
N LEU A 19 17.93 -14.17 -11.32
CA LEU A 19 18.06 -12.75 -11.58
C LEU A 19 17.55 -11.92 -10.39
N ASP A 20 16.41 -12.27 -9.83
CA ASP A 20 15.85 -11.61 -8.64
C ASP A 20 16.83 -11.65 -7.47
N TYR A 21 17.47 -12.77 -7.19
CA TYR A 21 18.52 -12.85 -6.16
C TYR A 21 19.72 -11.93 -6.45
N ALA A 22 20.08 -11.77 -7.73
CA ALA A 22 21.15 -10.85 -8.09
C ALA A 22 20.73 -9.37 -7.92
N LEU A 23 19.49 -9.04 -8.27
CA LEU A 23 18.90 -7.72 -8.07
C LEU A 23 18.72 -7.39 -6.59
N ASP A 24 18.32 -8.36 -5.79
CA ASP A 24 18.22 -8.22 -4.34
C ASP A 24 19.58 -7.90 -3.71
N LEU A 25 20.61 -8.64 -4.07
CA LEU A 25 21.98 -8.34 -3.63
C LEU A 25 22.41 -6.95 -4.10
N LYS A 26 22.07 -6.58 -5.33
CA LYS A 26 22.43 -5.28 -5.91
C LYS A 26 21.75 -4.11 -5.23
N ASN A 27 20.47 -4.28 -4.92
CA ASN A 27 19.62 -3.20 -4.43
C ASN A 27 19.61 -3.08 -2.90
N PHE A 28 19.85 -4.18 -2.19
CA PHE A 28 19.60 -4.26 -0.75
C PHE A 28 20.82 -4.68 0.08
N HIS A 29 21.93 -5.11 -0.55
CA HIS A 29 23.15 -5.48 0.16
C HIS A 29 24.21 -4.38 0.01
N LYS A 30 24.50 -3.66 1.10
CA LYS A 30 25.32 -2.44 1.09
C LYS A 30 26.68 -2.59 0.39
N LEU A 31 27.42 -3.66 0.65
CA LEU A 31 28.72 -3.88 0.03
C LEU A 31 28.67 -4.48 -1.38
N SER A 32 27.47 -4.77 -1.90
CA SER A 32 27.27 -5.23 -3.29
C SER A 32 26.88 -4.11 -4.26
N GLU A 33 26.52 -2.93 -3.77
CA GLU A 33 26.01 -1.80 -4.57
C GLU A 33 26.96 -1.46 -5.75
N ASP A 34 28.27 -1.44 -5.51
CA ASP A 34 29.29 -1.12 -6.53
C ASP A 34 29.93 -2.33 -7.21
N LYS A 35 29.56 -3.54 -6.84
CA LYS A 35 30.16 -4.77 -7.35
C LYS A 35 29.48 -5.25 -8.62
N ILE A 36 30.23 -5.95 -9.48
CA ILE A 36 29.67 -6.72 -10.58
C ILE A 36 29.06 -7.99 -10.00
N ILE A 37 27.78 -8.21 -10.30
CA ILE A 37 27.05 -9.41 -9.86
C ILE A 37 26.76 -10.28 -11.07
N VAL A 38 27.12 -11.56 -10.98
CA VAL A 38 26.95 -12.55 -12.05
C VAL A 38 25.99 -13.64 -11.58
N PRO A 39 24.70 -13.60 -11.97
CA PRO A 39 23.74 -14.65 -11.66
C PRO A 39 24.04 -15.90 -12.50
N ILE A 40 24.10 -17.07 -11.85
CA ILE A 40 24.34 -18.35 -12.52
C ILE A 40 23.28 -19.36 -12.09
N LEU A 41 22.49 -19.84 -13.04
CA LEU A 41 21.54 -20.92 -12.87
C LEU A 41 22.20 -22.26 -13.26
N ILE A 42 22.21 -23.22 -12.34
CA ILE A 42 22.83 -24.53 -12.51
C ILE A 42 21.72 -25.59 -12.46
N ALA A 43 21.28 -26.07 -13.62
CA ALA A 43 20.39 -27.21 -13.72
C ALA A 43 21.24 -28.49 -13.91
N THR A 44 21.26 -29.36 -12.91
CA THR A 44 22.31 -30.40 -12.80
C THR A 44 22.34 -31.43 -13.94
N GLU A 45 21.22 -31.68 -14.61
CA GLU A 45 21.09 -32.58 -15.75
C GLU A 45 21.01 -31.86 -17.11
N TYR A 46 21.16 -30.51 -17.11
CA TYR A 46 21.21 -29.72 -18.34
C TYR A 46 22.54 -29.93 -19.07
N LYS A 47 22.48 -30.11 -20.39
CA LYS A 47 23.66 -30.51 -21.19
C LYS A 47 24.40 -29.34 -21.84
N ASN A 48 23.72 -28.19 -21.97
CA ASN A 48 24.30 -27.01 -22.61
C ASN A 48 24.76 -25.99 -21.56
N HIS A 49 25.38 -24.92 -21.99
CA HIS A 49 25.73 -23.78 -21.16
C HIS A 49 25.70 -22.48 -21.97
N THR A 50 25.65 -21.35 -21.30
CA THR A 50 25.76 -20.04 -21.93
C THR A 50 27.19 -19.79 -22.40
N ASP A 51 27.37 -19.54 -23.70
CA ASP A 51 28.68 -19.33 -24.29
C ASP A 51 29.19 -17.89 -24.18
N THR A 52 28.27 -16.92 -24.19
CA THR A 52 28.59 -15.48 -24.19
C THR A 52 28.19 -14.82 -22.88
N ILE A 53 29.14 -14.10 -22.28
CA ILE A 53 28.92 -13.30 -21.09
C ILE A 53 28.63 -11.85 -21.52
N GLN A 54 27.43 -11.37 -21.26
CA GLN A 54 27.02 -10.02 -21.60
C GLN A 54 26.55 -9.29 -20.34
N MET A 55 27.07 -8.06 -20.13
CA MET A 55 26.53 -7.17 -19.14
C MET A 55 25.08 -6.83 -19.51
N SER A 56 24.23 -6.67 -18.52
CA SER A 56 22.86 -6.22 -18.76
C SER A 56 22.88 -4.79 -19.36
N VAL A 57 21.83 -4.46 -20.08
CA VAL A 57 21.66 -3.11 -20.69
C VAL A 57 21.36 -2.02 -19.66
N TYR A 58 21.23 -2.38 -18.40
CA TYR A 58 20.78 -1.51 -17.31
C TYR A 58 21.98 -0.93 -16.55
N ASP A 59 23.00 -0.56 -16.95
CA ASP A 59 24.16 0.09 -16.31
C ASP A 59 24.28 -0.05 -14.76
N ASP A 60 23.80 -1.18 -14.25
CA ASP A 60 23.75 -1.52 -12.82
C ASP A 60 24.81 -2.55 -12.41
N LYS A 61 25.70 -2.90 -13.31
CA LYS A 61 26.75 -3.89 -13.12
C LYS A 61 26.23 -5.31 -12.79
N VAL A 62 24.98 -5.63 -13.18
CA VAL A 62 24.45 -6.99 -13.14
C VAL A 62 24.62 -7.63 -14.52
N VAL A 63 25.20 -8.82 -14.58
CA VAL A 63 25.37 -9.58 -15.82
C VAL A 63 24.06 -10.31 -16.15
N ASN A 64 23.74 -10.47 -17.43
CA ASN A 64 22.61 -11.29 -17.82
C ASN A 64 22.77 -12.73 -17.26
N PRO A 65 21.69 -13.37 -16.79
CA PRO A 65 21.77 -14.70 -16.20
C PRO A 65 22.48 -15.70 -17.09
N LEU A 66 23.46 -16.40 -16.53
CA LEU A 66 24.17 -17.48 -17.18
C LEU A 66 23.55 -18.81 -16.77
N VAL A 67 23.39 -19.69 -17.72
CA VAL A 67 22.79 -21.01 -17.50
C VAL A 67 23.82 -22.08 -17.79
N THR A 68 23.91 -23.09 -16.93
CA THR A 68 24.83 -24.22 -17.14
C THR A 68 24.34 -25.49 -16.47
N GLY A 69 24.82 -26.63 -16.95
CA GLY A 69 24.76 -27.91 -16.25
C GLY A 69 26.02 -28.15 -15.43
N LYS A 70 26.07 -29.28 -14.70
CA LYS A 70 27.24 -29.66 -13.88
C LYS A 70 28.56 -29.78 -14.69
N THR A 71 28.49 -30.18 -15.95
CA THR A 71 29.66 -30.36 -16.82
C THR A 71 30.22 -29.07 -17.39
N GLY A 72 29.37 -28.03 -17.58
CA GLY A 72 29.77 -26.74 -18.12
C GLY A 72 30.18 -25.71 -17.07
N LEU A 73 29.97 -25.97 -15.78
CA LEU A 73 30.17 -25.00 -14.71
C LEU A 73 31.61 -24.47 -14.66
N LEU A 74 32.60 -25.31 -14.81
CA LEU A 74 34.01 -24.89 -14.77
C LEU A 74 34.34 -23.96 -15.93
N ASP A 75 33.81 -24.23 -17.13
CA ASP A 75 34.02 -23.37 -18.31
C ASP A 75 33.38 -22.00 -18.10
N VAL A 76 32.12 -21.96 -17.63
CA VAL A 76 31.41 -20.71 -17.32
C VAL A 76 32.18 -19.89 -16.28
N LEU A 77 32.64 -20.53 -15.18
CA LEU A 77 33.41 -19.82 -14.14
C LEU A 77 34.74 -19.28 -14.69
N SER A 78 35.46 -20.08 -15.53
CA SER A 78 36.72 -19.65 -16.16
C SER A 78 36.49 -18.43 -17.07
N LYS A 79 35.42 -18.43 -17.86
CA LYS A 79 35.04 -17.30 -18.74
C LYS A 79 34.71 -16.06 -17.93
N ILE A 80 33.99 -16.20 -16.78
CA ILE A 80 33.67 -15.07 -15.89
C ILE A 80 34.95 -14.45 -15.34
N LEU A 81 35.87 -15.27 -14.79
CA LEU A 81 37.12 -14.79 -14.21
C LEU A 81 38.03 -14.12 -15.26
N PHE A 82 38.03 -14.65 -16.49
CA PHE A 82 38.76 -14.02 -17.59
C PHE A 82 38.13 -12.67 -18.01
N ARG A 83 36.81 -12.57 -18.04
CA ARG A 83 36.09 -11.37 -18.47
C ARG A 83 36.11 -10.26 -17.43
N TYR A 84 36.04 -10.61 -16.16
CA TYR A 84 36.03 -9.69 -15.02
C TYR A 84 37.16 -10.03 -14.04
N PRO A 85 38.42 -9.79 -14.41
CA PRO A 85 39.54 -10.00 -13.52
C PRO A 85 39.43 -9.06 -12.32
N ASN A 86 39.58 -9.59 -11.12
CA ASN A 86 39.59 -8.78 -9.91
C ASN A 86 40.90 -9.04 -9.15
N GLU A 87 41.70 -8.01 -8.96
CA GLU A 87 42.96 -8.08 -8.24
C GLU A 87 42.78 -7.97 -6.72
N SER A 88 41.63 -7.47 -6.27
CA SER A 88 41.31 -7.34 -4.85
C SER A 88 40.40 -8.48 -4.36
N LYS A 89 40.71 -9.03 -3.19
CA LYS A 89 39.78 -9.93 -2.51
C LYS A 89 38.53 -9.17 -2.08
N ILE A 90 37.39 -9.85 -2.09
CA ILE A 90 36.16 -9.36 -1.46
C ILE A 90 36.48 -9.19 0.03
N ASP A 91 36.07 -8.05 0.61
CA ASP A 91 36.18 -7.78 2.05
C ASP A 91 35.51 -8.91 2.83
N ASP A 92 36.17 -9.45 3.83
CA ASP A 92 35.62 -10.49 4.71
C ASP A 92 34.33 -10.02 5.40
N ASN A 93 34.16 -8.69 5.53
CA ASN A 93 32.91 -8.09 6.03
C ASN A 93 31.74 -8.15 5.02
N TRP A 94 31.96 -8.60 3.78
CA TRP A 94 30.90 -8.69 2.78
C TRP A 94 29.76 -9.62 3.25
N ILE A 95 30.09 -10.75 3.86
CA ILE A 95 29.09 -11.75 4.34
C ILE A 95 28.23 -11.18 5.47
N ILE A 96 28.81 -10.34 6.32
CA ILE A 96 28.14 -9.73 7.47
C ILE A 96 27.62 -8.31 7.17
N SER A 97 27.79 -7.85 5.93
CA SER A 97 27.29 -6.54 5.50
C SER A 97 25.76 -6.49 5.59
N PRO A 98 25.19 -5.37 6.02
CA PRO A 98 23.74 -5.22 6.08
C PRO A 98 23.07 -5.55 4.73
N TYR A 99 22.09 -6.44 4.81
CA TYR A 99 21.18 -6.76 3.72
C TYR A 99 19.78 -6.31 4.14
N ALA A 100 19.25 -5.29 3.49
CA ALA A 100 18.03 -4.61 3.87
C ALA A 100 16.99 -4.63 2.74
N PRO A 101 16.40 -5.80 2.43
CA PRO A 101 15.34 -5.88 1.44
C PRO A 101 14.12 -5.13 1.96
N THR A 102 13.42 -4.48 1.03
CA THR A 102 12.13 -3.84 1.29
C THR A 102 11.05 -4.65 0.56
N PRO A 103 10.52 -5.70 1.17
CA PRO A 103 9.47 -6.50 0.55
C PRO A 103 8.23 -5.65 0.30
N THR A 104 7.48 -5.97 -0.74
CA THR A 104 6.13 -5.44 -0.91
C THR A 104 5.26 -5.88 0.26
N ILE A 105 4.16 -5.17 0.52
CA ILE A 105 3.22 -5.58 1.58
C ILE A 105 2.68 -7.00 1.34
N ILE A 106 2.58 -7.43 0.09
CA ILE A 106 2.14 -8.78 -0.28
C ILE A 106 3.19 -9.83 0.12
N GLU A 107 4.46 -9.59 -0.21
CA GLU A 107 5.56 -10.49 0.16
C GLU A 107 5.74 -10.56 1.67
N ALA A 108 5.65 -9.41 2.33
CA ALA A 108 5.72 -9.32 3.77
C ALA A 108 4.57 -10.08 4.45
N ALA A 109 3.33 -9.89 3.99
CA ALA A 109 2.17 -10.61 4.50
C ALA A 109 2.28 -12.13 4.29
N ARG A 110 2.78 -12.58 3.12
CA ARG A 110 3.05 -13.99 2.84
C ARG A 110 4.05 -14.58 3.82
N SER A 111 5.19 -13.91 3.99
CA SER A 111 6.23 -14.37 4.92
C SER A 111 5.75 -14.42 6.36
N LEU A 112 4.97 -13.42 6.82
CA LEU A 112 4.34 -13.42 8.13
C LEU A 112 3.37 -14.59 8.32
N TYR A 113 2.54 -14.84 7.32
CA TYR A 113 1.58 -15.94 7.35
C TYR A 113 2.25 -17.31 7.27
N GLU A 114 3.45 -17.36 6.66
CA GLU A 114 4.25 -18.59 6.56
C GLU A 114 4.99 -18.93 7.83
N ASN A 115 5.65 -17.97 8.44
CA ASN A 115 6.63 -18.21 9.49
C ASN A 115 6.16 -17.72 10.86
N HIS A 116 4.98 -17.10 10.93
CA HIS A 116 4.43 -16.44 12.14
C HIS A 116 5.42 -15.43 12.77
N SER A 117 6.39 -14.95 12.00
CA SER A 117 7.38 -13.97 12.47
C SER A 117 7.90 -13.08 11.34
N VAL A 118 8.27 -11.85 11.71
CA VAL A 118 8.89 -10.86 10.80
C VAL A 118 10.40 -11.01 10.69
N ASP A 119 11.01 -11.99 11.37
CA ASP A 119 12.47 -12.12 11.51
C ASP A 119 13.24 -12.15 10.18
N ASN A 120 12.56 -12.54 9.11
CA ASN A 120 13.14 -12.61 7.77
C ASN A 120 12.83 -11.39 6.88
N ILE A 121 12.00 -10.44 7.33
CA ILE A 121 11.44 -9.39 6.47
C ILE A 121 12.05 -8.01 6.76
N THR A 122 12.34 -7.68 8.00
CA THR A 122 12.88 -6.38 8.42
C THR A 122 14.36 -6.50 8.76
N ARG A 123 15.24 -5.78 8.06
CA ARG A 123 16.68 -6.06 8.12
C ARG A 123 17.63 -4.87 8.23
N HIS A 124 17.15 -3.65 8.35
CA HIS A 124 17.95 -2.65 9.03
C HIS A 124 17.87 -2.93 10.53
N GLU A 125 18.99 -3.11 11.20
CA GLU A 125 18.99 -3.36 12.66
C GLU A 125 18.22 -2.26 13.42
N ALA A 126 18.31 -1.01 12.98
CA ALA A 126 17.58 0.10 13.57
C ALA A 126 16.05 0.02 13.28
N ASP A 127 15.66 -0.41 12.09
CA ASP A 127 14.26 -0.49 11.65
C ASP A 127 13.57 -1.70 12.28
N LYS A 128 14.26 -2.84 12.32
CA LYS A 128 13.83 -4.04 13.04
C LYS A 128 13.60 -3.73 14.51
N VAL A 129 14.56 -3.05 15.16
CA VAL A 129 14.45 -2.66 16.56
C VAL A 129 13.26 -1.75 16.79
N SER A 130 12.96 -0.79 15.91
CA SER A 130 11.80 0.10 16.02
C SER A 130 10.49 -0.65 15.83
N THR A 131 10.37 -1.46 14.78
CA THR A 131 9.16 -2.25 14.47
C THR A 131 8.89 -3.29 15.56
N ASP A 132 9.92 -4.04 15.98
CA ASP A 132 9.79 -5.05 17.04
C ASP A 132 9.43 -4.42 18.39
N ARG A 133 9.93 -3.22 18.71
CA ARG A 133 9.54 -2.48 19.92
C ARG A 133 8.06 -2.11 19.86
N THR A 134 7.59 -1.55 18.75
CA THR A 134 6.18 -1.19 18.57
C THR A 134 5.29 -2.42 18.71
N ILE A 135 5.60 -3.52 18.04
CA ILE A 135 4.84 -4.77 18.13
C ILE A 135 4.85 -5.30 19.56
N SER A 136 6.02 -5.38 20.19
CA SER A 136 6.16 -5.87 21.57
C SER A 136 5.38 -5.00 22.57
N TYR A 137 5.38 -3.68 22.36
CA TYR A 137 4.62 -2.76 23.20
C TYR A 137 3.11 -2.97 23.04
N ILE A 138 2.62 -3.11 21.80
CA ILE A 138 1.20 -3.38 21.54
C ILE A 138 0.77 -4.71 22.16
N LEU A 139 1.54 -5.79 21.94
CA LEU A 139 1.27 -7.11 22.53
C LEU A 139 1.27 -7.07 24.06
N LYS A 140 2.15 -6.25 24.67
CA LYS A 140 2.13 -6.00 26.11
C LYS A 140 0.82 -5.33 26.53
N VAL A 141 0.36 -4.28 25.84
CA VAL A 141 -0.91 -3.61 26.17
C VAL A 141 -2.08 -4.58 26.04
N ILE A 142 -2.10 -5.43 25.01
CA ILE A 142 -3.13 -6.47 24.83
C ILE A 142 -3.12 -7.43 26.03
N ASN A 143 -1.96 -7.93 26.41
CA ASN A 143 -1.84 -8.85 27.55
C ASN A 143 -2.20 -8.21 28.88
N ASP A 144 -1.82 -6.95 29.10
CA ASP A 144 -2.17 -6.18 30.30
C ASP A 144 -3.68 -5.96 30.37
N SER A 145 -4.32 -5.63 29.24
CA SER A 145 -5.78 -5.47 29.14
C SER A 145 -6.53 -6.78 29.46
N LYS A 146 -6.06 -7.89 28.90
CA LYS A 146 -6.60 -9.23 29.20
C LYS A 146 -6.44 -9.59 30.66
N THR A 147 -5.26 -9.39 31.23
CA THR A 147 -4.96 -9.78 32.62
C THR A 147 -5.76 -8.97 33.63
N ASN A 148 -5.99 -7.69 33.35
CA ASN A 148 -6.67 -6.77 34.25
C ASN A 148 -8.19 -6.68 34.01
N GLY A 149 -8.71 -7.30 32.94
CA GLY A 149 -10.12 -7.14 32.54
C GLY A 149 -10.44 -5.69 32.09
N GLU A 150 -9.57 -5.08 31.29
CA GLU A 150 -9.67 -3.67 30.93
C GLU A 150 -9.87 -3.47 29.44
N LYS A 151 -10.40 -2.30 29.06
CA LYS A 151 -10.54 -1.90 27.66
C LYS A 151 -9.48 -0.84 27.32
N SER A 152 -8.78 -1.04 26.18
CA SER A 152 -7.69 -0.18 25.78
C SER A 152 -7.67 0.14 24.29
N ILE A 153 -7.07 1.28 23.95
CA ILE A 153 -6.86 1.71 22.58
C ILE A 153 -5.42 2.24 22.40
N CYS A 154 -4.73 1.77 21.37
CA CYS A 154 -3.40 2.21 20.97
C CYS A 154 -3.46 3.00 19.67
N PHE A 155 -2.85 4.19 19.61
CA PHE A 155 -2.66 4.96 18.38
C PHE A 155 -1.20 4.89 17.94
N VAL A 156 -0.96 4.16 16.86
CA VAL A 156 0.38 3.99 16.26
C VAL A 156 0.54 4.99 15.13
N THR A 157 1.50 5.88 15.26
CA THR A 157 1.85 6.85 14.21
C THR A 157 3.09 6.41 13.45
N GLY A 158 3.33 7.00 12.29
CA GLY A 158 4.59 6.75 11.56
C GLY A 158 4.62 7.44 10.22
N VAL A 159 5.84 7.74 9.78
CA VAL A 159 6.09 8.36 8.47
C VAL A 159 5.53 7.50 7.32
N PRO A 160 5.24 8.08 6.15
CA PRO A 160 4.81 7.31 4.99
C PRO A 160 5.84 6.21 4.65
N GLY A 161 5.33 4.96 4.48
CA GLY A 161 6.20 3.80 4.22
C GLY A 161 6.93 3.22 5.44
N ALA A 162 6.64 3.66 6.66
CA ALA A 162 7.25 3.12 7.89
C ALA A 162 6.76 1.71 8.29
N GLY A 163 5.93 1.06 7.48
CA GLY A 163 5.47 -0.30 7.74
C GLY A 163 4.32 -0.42 8.73
N LYS A 164 3.52 0.64 8.94
CA LYS A 164 2.34 0.59 9.81
C LYS A 164 1.44 -0.60 9.53
N THR A 165 1.05 -0.79 8.26
CA THR A 165 0.24 -1.93 7.80
C THR A 165 0.87 -3.27 8.18
N LEU A 166 2.21 -3.38 8.03
CA LEU A 166 2.96 -4.59 8.40
C LEU A 166 2.91 -4.85 9.90
N VAL A 167 3.11 -3.82 10.72
CA VAL A 167 2.97 -3.92 12.19
C VAL A 167 1.58 -4.42 12.57
N GLY A 168 0.52 -3.87 11.96
CA GLY A 168 -0.84 -4.30 12.24
C GLY A 168 -1.10 -5.77 11.86
N LEU A 169 -0.63 -6.20 10.70
CA LEU A 169 -0.74 -7.60 10.26
C LEU A 169 0.04 -8.55 11.19
N ASP A 170 1.25 -8.17 11.60
CA ASP A 170 2.08 -8.98 12.50
C ASP A 170 1.42 -9.11 13.89
N VAL A 171 0.91 -8.02 14.44
CA VAL A 171 0.15 -8.05 15.70
C VAL A 171 -1.07 -8.97 15.58
N ALA A 172 -1.83 -8.88 14.49
CA ALA A 172 -3.00 -9.73 14.27
C ALA A 172 -2.62 -11.22 14.21
N ILE A 173 -1.56 -11.55 13.48
CA ILE A 173 -1.10 -12.94 13.33
C ILE A 173 -0.52 -13.46 14.66
N LYS A 174 0.35 -12.71 15.32
CA LYS A 174 0.94 -13.11 16.60
C LYS A 174 -0.11 -13.31 17.67
N GLN A 175 -1.12 -12.43 17.72
CA GLN A 175 -2.23 -12.55 18.66
C GLN A 175 -3.07 -13.80 18.38
N THR A 176 -3.40 -14.07 17.10
CA THR A 176 -4.25 -15.19 16.70
C THR A 176 -3.57 -16.53 16.89
N TYR A 177 -2.29 -16.65 16.58
CA TYR A 177 -1.58 -17.92 16.54
C TYR A 177 -0.68 -18.16 17.77
N GLN A 178 -0.25 -17.11 18.47
CA GLN A 178 0.63 -17.19 19.67
C GLN A 178 1.81 -18.17 19.53
N GLY A 179 2.41 -18.22 18.33
CA GLY A 179 3.52 -19.11 18.02
C GLY A 179 3.14 -20.58 17.77
N GLN A 180 1.83 -20.88 17.58
CA GLN A 180 1.32 -22.21 17.22
C GLN A 180 0.91 -22.23 15.75
N ASP A 181 0.87 -23.44 15.16
CA ASP A 181 0.41 -23.62 13.76
C ASP A 181 -1.10 -23.50 13.59
N ILE A 182 -1.86 -23.53 14.69
CA ILE A 182 -3.34 -23.47 14.70
C ILE A 182 -3.75 -22.23 15.51
N PRO A 183 -4.76 -21.47 15.08
CA PRO A 183 -5.30 -20.36 15.84
C PRO A 183 -5.71 -20.79 17.27
N VAL A 184 -5.34 -19.98 18.28
CA VAL A 184 -5.72 -20.23 19.65
C VAL A 184 -7.19 -19.84 19.83
N GLU A 185 -7.97 -20.72 20.45
CA GLU A 185 -9.40 -20.50 20.68
C GLU A 185 -9.59 -19.27 21.60
N ASP A 186 -10.55 -18.40 21.27
CA ASP A 186 -10.84 -17.12 21.95
C ASP A 186 -9.73 -16.05 21.99
N GLU A 187 -8.65 -16.25 21.26
CA GLU A 187 -7.52 -15.29 21.16
C GLU A 187 -7.47 -14.56 19.81
N GLY A 188 -8.54 -14.60 19.05
CA GLY A 188 -8.61 -14.03 17.72
C GLY A 188 -8.35 -12.51 17.70
N ALA A 189 -7.65 -12.08 16.66
CA ALA A 189 -7.52 -10.68 16.30
C ALA A 189 -7.98 -10.46 14.86
N VAL A 190 -8.69 -9.37 14.63
CA VAL A 190 -9.12 -8.98 13.28
C VAL A 190 -8.38 -7.74 12.80
N TYR A 191 -7.76 -7.87 11.62
CA TYR A 191 -7.20 -6.73 10.91
C TYR A 191 -8.26 -6.14 9.97
N LEU A 192 -8.56 -4.86 10.15
CA LEU A 192 -9.61 -4.13 9.46
C LEU A 192 -9.02 -2.97 8.66
N SER A 193 -9.29 -2.93 7.36
CA SER A 193 -8.89 -1.81 6.52
C SER A 193 -10.08 -1.24 5.75
N GLY A 194 -10.12 0.07 5.61
CA GLY A 194 -11.06 0.78 4.74
C GLY A 194 -10.74 0.65 3.25
N ASN A 195 -9.56 0.10 2.92
CA ASN A 195 -9.10 -0.09 1.55
C ASN A 195 -9.49 -1.48 1.03
N GLY A 196 -10.60 -1.56 0.29
CA GLY A 196 -11.10 -2.81 -0.31
C GLY A 196 -10.08 -3.50 -1.21
N PRO A 197 -9.48 -2.82 -2.18
CA PRO A 197 -8.41 -3.39 -3.01
C PRO A 197 -7.27 -4.02 -2.22
N LEU A 198 -6.75 -3.37 -1.19
CA LEU A 198 -5.70 -3.92 -0.34
C LEU A 198 -6.14 -5.20 0.35
N VAL A 199 -7.32 -5.19 0.98
CA VAL A 199 -7.89 -6.37 1.66
C VAL A 199 -8.08 -7.53 0.67
N ALA A 200 -8.61 -7.25 -0.51
CA ALA A 200 -8.85 -8.28 -1.53
C ALA A 200 -7.55 -8.91 -2.03
N VAL A 201 -6.54 -8.09 -2.35
CA VAL A 201 -5.24 -8.54 -2.82
C VAL A 201 -4.53 -9.36 -1.75
N LEU A 202 -4.50 -8.90 -0.50
CA LEU A 202 -3.90 -9.64 0.62
C LEU A 202 -4.64 -10.96 0.87
N THR A 203 -5.97 -10.94 0.92
CA THR A 203 -6.77 -12.15 1.14
C THR A 203 -6.52 -13.19 0.06
N GLU A 204 -6.46 -12.78 -1.21
CA GLU A 204 -6.21 -13.69 -2.33
C GLU A 204 -4.79 -14.25 -2.29
N ALA A 205 -3.79 -13.39 -2.10
CA ALA A 205 -2.39 -13.82 -2.03
C ALA A 205 -2.16 -14.86 -0.93
N LEU A 206 -2.67 -14.58 0.28
CA LEU A 206 -2.56 -15.49 1.42
C LEU A 206 -3.37 -16.78 1.23
N ALA A 207 -4.56 -16.69 0.61
CA ALA A 207 -5.37 -17.88 0.32
C ALA A 207 -4.70 -18.80 -0.70
N GLN A 208 -4.03 -18.24 -1.71
CA GLN A 208 -3.26 -19.02 -2.68
C GLN A 208 -2.09 -19.75 -2.01
N ASP A 209 -1.37 -19.09 -1.11
CA ASP A 209 -0.24 -19.68 -0.39
C ASP A 209 -0.69 -20.74 0.61
N ASN A 210 -1.77 -20.50 1.37
CA ASN A 210 -2.40 -21.48 2.25
C ASN A 210 -2.79 -22.74 1.46
N ARG A 211 -3.43 -22.58 0.30
CA ARG A 211 -3.78 -23.71 -0.56
C ARG A 211 -2.56 -24.47 -1.05
N LYS A 212 -1.50 -23.77 -1.49
CA LYS A 212 -0.24 -24.42 -1.94
C LYS A 212 0.38 -25.28 -0.84
N LYS A 213 0.44 -24.78 0.39
CA LYS A 213 0.93 -25.51 1.56
C LYS A 213 0.12 -26.77 1.84
N CYS A 214 -1.22 -26.66 1.89
CA CYS A 214 -2.10 -27.81 2.10
C CYS A 214 -1.93 -28.88 1.01
N ILE A 215 -1.76 -28.49 -0.25
CA ILE A 215 -1.50 -29.43 -1.35
C ILE A 215 -0.13 -30.10 -1.17
N ALA A 216 0.90 -29.35 -0.76
CA ALA A 216 2.25 -29.89 -0.52
C ALA A 216 2.27 -30.87 0.67
N SER A 217 1.44 -30.68 1.68
CA SER A 217 1.25 -31.61 2.81
C SER A 217 0.32 -32.80 2.49
N GLY A 218 -0.20 -32.89 1.25
CA GLY A 218 -1.08 -34.00 0.79
C GLY A 218 -2.56 -33.76 1.06
N GLU A 219 -2.96 -32.61 1.54
CA GLU A 219 -4.35 -32.25 1.77
C GLU A 219 -5.02 -31.64 0.52
N LYS A 220 -6.28 -32.00 0.29
CA LYS A 220 -7.10 -31.39 -0.77
C LYS A 220 -7.87 -30.20 -0.21
N LYS A 221 -7.40 -28.98 -0.46
CA LYS A 221 -8.07 -27.73 -0.06
C LYS A 221 -8.52 -26.92 -1.27
N LYS A 222 -9.77 -26.44 -1.26
CA LYS A 222 -10.27 -25.53 -2.29
C LYS A 222 -9.82 -24.11 -1.99
N LEU A 223 -9.60 -23.31 -3.03
CA LEU A 223 -9.23 -21.89 -2.86
C LEU A 223 -10.32 -21.08 -2.15
N THR A 224 -11.58 -21.42 -2.39
CA THR A 224 -12.74 -20.83 -1.69
C THR A 224 -12.70 -21.03 -0.18
N ASP A 225 -12.24 -22.21 0.26
CA ASP A 225 -12.15 -22.52 1.69
C ASP A 225 -10.97 -21.77 2.32
N SER A 226 -9.84 -21.69 1.62
CA SER A 226 -8.69 -20.87 2.04
C SER A 226 -9.04 -19.38 2.12
N ARG A 227 -9.79 -18.84 1.13
CA ARG A 227 -10.26 -17.43 1.18
C ARG A 227 -11.15 -17.18 2.40
N ARG A 228 -12.05 -18.11 2.71
CA ARG A 228 -12.94 -17.99 3.89
C ARG A 228 -12.14 -17.98 5.20
N GLU A 229 -11.11 -18.78 5.30
CA GLU A 229 -10.25 -18.85 6.47
C GLU A 229 -9.47 -17.54 6.67
N VAL A 230 -8.77 -17.06 5.64
CA VAL A 230 -8.05 -15.79 5.69
C VAL A 230 -8.99 -14.61 5.97
N SER A 231 -10.22 -14.63 5.40
CA SER A 231 -11.22 -13.58 5.63
C SER A 231 -11.76 -13.51 7.06
N LYS A 232 -11.42 -14.43 7.95
CA LYS A 232 -11.71 -14.28 9.39
C LYS A 232 -10.78 -13.29 10.05
N SER A 233 -9.48 -13.33 9.69
CA SER A 233 -8.44 -12.49 10.29
C SER A 233 -8.23 -11.16 9.55
N ILE A 234 -8.56 -11.07 8.26
CA ILE A 234 -8.40 -9.87 7.44
C ILE A 234 -9.73 -9.51 6.80
N GLN A 235 -10.29 -8.35 7.13
CA GLN A 235 -11.62 -7.95 6.68
C GLN A 235 -11.66 -6.48 6.24
N MET A 236 -12.61 -6.18 5.36
CA MET A 236 -12.99 -4.80 5.09
C MET A 236 -13.77 -4.22 6.29
N ILE A 237 -13.41 -3.02 6.71
CA ILE A 237 -14.10 -2.30 7.79
C ILE A 237 -15.61 -2.16 7.54
N HIS A 238 -16.01 -1.97 6.28
CA HIS A 238 -17.42 -1.87 5.92
C HIS A 238 -18.18 -3.19 6.16
N ARG A 239 -17.54 -4.34 5.89
CA ARG A 239 -18.14 -5.65 6.15
C ARG A 239 -18.26 -5.92 7.65
N TYR A 240 -17.21 -5.61 8.41
CA TYR A 240 -17.24 -5.70 9.87
C TYR A 240 -18.39 -4.85 10.45
N ARG A 241 -18.46 -3.57 10.04
CA ARG A 241 -19.51 -2.64 10.42
C ARG A 241 -20.90 -3.19 10.07
N ASP A 242 -21.12 -3.66 8.85
CA ASP A 242 -22.43 -4.18 8.40
C ASP A 242 -22.85 -5.43 9.19
N ASN A 243 -21.91 -6.30 9.56
CA ASN A 243 -22.16 -7.44 10.44
C ASN A 243 -22.59 -6.99 11.85
N MET A 244 -21.95 -5.99 12.40
CA MET A 244 -22.34 -5.43 13.71
C MET A 244 -23.70 -4.73 13.65
N LEU A 245 -23.97 -3.95 12.59
CA LEU A 245 -25.27 -3.32 12.36
C LEU A 245 -26.41 -4.33 12.19
N ALA A 246 -26.12 -5.52 11.67
CA ALA A 246 -27.12 -6.58 11.54
C ALA A 246 -27.57 -7.15 12.89
N LYS A 247 -26.80 -6.97 13.97
CA LYS A 247 -27.12 -7.41 15.33
C LYS A 247 -27.97 -6.42 16.13
N ILE A 248 -28.03 -5.14 15.72
CA ILE A 248 -28.72 -4.11 16.52
C ILE A 248 -30.23 -4.17 16.38
N LYS A 249 -30.93 -3.66 17.37
CA LYS A 249 -32.36 -3.33 17.28
C LYS A 249 -32.55 -2.24 16.22
N ASN A 250 -33.49 -2.42 15.32
CA ASN A 250 -33.79 -1.49 14.24
C ASN A 250 -35.31 -1.36 14.07
N PRO A 251 -35.91 -0.15 14.13
CA PRO A 251 -35.25 1.17 14.17
C PRO A 251 -34.51 1.46 15.49
N VAL A 252 -33.52 2.38 15.42
CA VAL A 252 -32.82 2.88 16.60
C VAL A 252 -33.76 3.82 17.36
N GLU A 253 -33.97 3.54 18.65
CA GLU A 253 -34.84 4.31 19.51
C GLU A 253 -34.03 5.25 20.42
N ASN A 254 -34.46 6.47 20.57
CA ASN A 254 -33.85 7.48 21.44
C ASN A 254 -32.35 7.77 21.21
N GLY A 255 -31.83 7.41 20.02
CA GLY A 255 -30.40 7.56 19.71
C GLY A 255 -29.48 6.58 20.44
N ILE A 256 -30.01 5.50 21.02
CA ILE A 256 -29.25 4.49 21.74
C ILE A 256 -29.16 3.24 20.89
N LEU A 257 -27.94 2.73 20.68
CA LEU A 257 -27.72 1.44 20.02
C LEU A 257 -27.82 0.32 21.04
N GLU A 258 -28.64 -0.68 20.74
CA GLU A 258 -28.78 -1.88 21.55
C GLU A 258 -28.65 -3.13 20.68
N ILE A 259 -27.99 -4.16 21.21
CA ILE A 259 -27.95 -5.48 20.58
C ILE A 259 -29.31 -6.17 20.70
N ASP A 260 -29.76 -6.78 19.61
CA ASP A 260 -30.90 -7.67 19.56
C ASP A 260 -30.39 -9.11 19.78
N PRO A 261 -30.69 -9.75 20.91
CA PRO A 261 -30.12 -11.06 21.25
C PRO A 261 -30.46 -12.15 20.23
N GLU A 262 -31.67 -12.11 19.64
CA GLU A 262 -32.09 -13.13 18.67
C GLU A 262 -31.29 -12.99 17.36
N LYS A 263 -31.07 -11.75 16.90
CA LYS A 263 -30.27 -11.48 15.70
C LYS A 263 -28.82 -11.84 15.94
N ALA A 264 -28.25 -11.52 17.11
CA ALA A 264 -26.88 -11.84 17.47
C ALA A 264 -26.65 -13.36 17.42
N ILE A 265 -27.47 -14.16 18.12
CA ILE A 265 -27.38 -15.64 18.12
C ILE A 265 -27.53 -16.22 16.71
N LYS A 266 -28.42 -15.66 15.90
CA LYS A 266 -28.62 -16.14 14.52
C LYS A 266 -27.39 -15.89 13.65
N LEU A 267 -26.74 -14.74 13.82
CA LEU A 267 -25.56 -14.36 13.05
C LEU A 267 -24.33 -15.20 13.46
N GLU A 268 -24.14 -15.40 14.76
CA GLU A 268 -23.07 -16.26 15.31
C GLU A 268 -23.18 -17.71 14.83
N LYS A 269 -24.38 -18.30 14.85
CA LYS A 269 -24.62 -19.64 14.28
C LYS A 269 -24.30 -19.75 12.79
N SER A 270 -24.25 -18.66 12.05
CA SER A 270 -23.83 -18.63 10.65
C SER A 270 -22.30 -18.51 10.46
N GLY A 271 -21.54 -18.44 11.56
CA GLY A 271 -20.09 -18.26 11.58
C GLY A 271 -19.64 -16.83 11.27
N PHE A 272 -20.56 -15.86 11.41
CA PHE A 272 -20.28 -14.44 11.28
C PHE A 272 -20.72 -13.72 12.56
N GLY A 273 -19.95 -12.71 12.94
CA GLY A 273 -20.35 -11.77 13.96
C GLY A 273 -19.87 -12.07 15.37
N GLU A 274 -18.95 -12.99 15.57
CA GLU A 274 -18.15 -12.97 16.79
C GLU A 274 -17.39 -11.65 16.86
N VAL A 275 -17.40 -11.01 18.02
CA VAL A 275 -16.61 -9.82 18.27
C VAL A 275 -15.27 -10.30 18.83
N GLU A 276 -14.22 -10.13 18.06
CA GLU A 276 -12.87 -10.42 18.52
C GLU A 276 -12.49 -9.52 19.71
N HIS A 277 -11.58 -9.99 20.56
CA HIS A 277 -11.06 -9.15 21.65
C HIS A 277 -10.12 -8.07 21.14
N VAL A 278 -9.47 -8.31 20.01
CA VAL A 278 -8.50 -7.38 19.42
C VAL A 278 -8.92 -7.00 18.01
N ALA A 279 -9.02 -5.70 17.75
CA ALA A 279 -9.24 -5.15 16.42
C ALA A 279 -8.15 -4.16 16.04
N ILE A 280 -7.54 -4.37 14.87
CA ILE A 280 -6.53 -3.48 14.31
C ILE A 280 -7.17 -2.71 13.16
N PHE A 281 -7.25 -1.38 13.27
CA PHE A 281 -7.77 -0.50 12.23
C PHE A 281 -6.64 0.14 11.45
N ASP A 282 -6.47 -0.27 10.21
CA ASP A 282 -5.52 0.36 9.30
C ASP A 282 -6.11 1.63 8.68
N GLU A 283 -5.28 2.67 8.55
CA GLU A 283 -5.69 4.00 8.09
C GLU A 283 -6.86 4.57 8.93
N ALA A 284 -6.77 4.48 10.25
CA ALA A 284 -7.84 4.84 11.17
C ALA A 284 -8.33 6.29 11.01
N GLN A 285 -7.49 7.21 10.51
CA GLN A 285 -7.86 8.59 10.19
C GLN A 285 -8.92 8.70 9.07
N ARG A 286 -9.17 7.63 8.32
CA ARG A 286 -10.15 7.58 7.23
C ARG A 286 -11.56 7.23 7.68
N SER A 287 -11.78 7.01 8.97
CA SER A 287 -13.12 6.75 9.51
C SER A 287 -14.10 7.88 9.14
N TRP A 288 -15.36 7.49 8.91
CA TRP A 288 -16.36 8.45 8.45
C TRP A 288 -16.93 9.28 9.59
N THR A 289 -17.18 10.56 9.29
CA THR A 289 -17.94 11.43 10.19
C THR A 289 -19.34 10.89 10.43
N HIS A 290 -19.95 11.28 11.56
CA HIS A 290 -21.35 10.95 11.87
C HIS A 290 -22.29 11.27 10.70
N LYS A 291 -22.19 12.48 10.14
CA LYS A 291 -23.04 12.93 9.02
C LYS A 291 -22.93 11.97 7.82
N ARG A 292 -21.71 11.63 7.41
CA ARG A 292 -21.48 10.74 6.25
C ARG A 292 -22.04 9.34 6.49
N LEU A 293 -21.80 8.77 7.69
CA LEU A 293 -22.28 7.43 8.02
C LEU A 293 -23.81 7.40 8.13
N ALA A 294 -24.43 8.40 8.80
CA ALA A 294 -25.87 8.49 8.91
C ALA A 294 -26.55 8.65 7.53
N ASP A 295 -26.02 9.49 6.64
CA ASP A 295 -26.52 9.66 5.27
C ASP A 295 -26.41 8.36 4.45
N TYR A 296 -25.33 7.62 4.61
CA TYR A 296 -25.12 6.32 3.96
C TYR A 296 -26.12 5.29 4.43
N LEU A 297 -26.29 5.12 5.73
CA LEU A 297 -27.20 4.15 6.33
C LEU A 297 -28.68 4.50 6.09
N LYS A 298 -29.01 5.79 5.98
CA LYS A 298 -30.37 6.25 5.61
C LYS A 298 -30.76 5.79 4.21
N ARG A 299 -29.82 5.77 3.25
CA ARG A 299 -30.05 5.35 1.86
C ARG A 299 -30.10 3.81 1.71
N GLY A 300 -29.57 3.08 2.70
CA GLY A 300 -29.39 1.65 2.64
C GLY A 300 -28.20 1.29 1.76
N GLY A 301 -27.02 1.21 2.34
CA GLY A 301 -25.71 1.09 1.73
C GLY A 301 -25.58 0.27 0.43
N THR A 302 -24.48 0.51 -0.27
CA THR A 302 -24.21 -0.07 -1.61
C THR A 302 -23.53 -1.44 -1.57
N TYR A 303 -22.98 -1.86 -0.44
CA TYR A 303 -22.23 -3.12 -0.30
C TYR A 303 -23.10 -4.24 0.28
N GLY A 304 -23.74 -5.01 -0.61
CA GLY A 304 -24.31 -6.35 -0.28
C GLY A 304 -25.50 -6.41 0.66
N ASN A 305 -25.54 -5.67 1.72
CA ASN A 305 -26.64 -5.57 2.67
C ASN A 305 -27.36 -4.22 2.54
N LYS A 306 -28.58 -4.26 2.05
CA LYS A 306 -29.48 -3.11 1.97
C LYS A 306 -30.06 -2.74 3.36
N LEU A 307 -29.25 -2.85 4.41
CA LEU A 307 -29.71 -2.53 5.76
C LEU A 307 -29.85 -1.01 5.88
N LYS A 308 -31.08 -0.55 6.03
CA LYS A 308 -31.39 0.85 6.33
C LYS A 308 -31.45 1.04 7.83
N VAL A 309 -30.63 1.95 8.34
CA VAL A 309 -30.67 2.37 9.74
C VAL A 309 -30.85 3.87 9.77
N PRO A 310 -32.09 4.37 9.70
CA PRO A 310 -32.36 5.80 9.78
C PRO A 310 -32.01 6.34 11.17
N ASN A 311 -31.56 7.60 11.22
CA ASN A 311 -31.19 8.31 12.46
C ASN A 311 -30.08 7.62 13.26
N PHE A 312 -29.12 7.01 12.55
CA PHE A 312 -27.96 6.41 13.19
C PHE A 312 -27.17 7.48 13.98
N PRO A 313 -26.85 7.24 15.27
CA PRO A 313 -26.43 8.32 16.16
C PRO A 313 -24.93 8.55 16.26
N MET A 314 -24.08 7.66 15.72
CA MET A 314 -22.64 7.63 15.95
C MET A 314 -21.82 7.94 14.70
N SER A 315 -20.61 8.45 14.90
CA SER A 315 -19.56 8.42 13.86
C SER A 315 -19.06 6.98 13.63
N GLU A 316 -18.29 6.74 12.56
CA GLU A 316 -17.74 5.38 12.33
C GLU A 316 -16.73 5.01 13.41
N ALA A 317 -15.88 5.94 13.84
CA ALA A 317 -14.93 5.72 14.95
C ALA A 317 -15.67 5.35 16.24
N GLU A 318 -16.69 6.12 16.62
CA GLU A 318 -17.49 5.85 17.80
C GLU A 318 -18.20 4.50 17.74
N PHE A 319 -18.75 4.13 16.59
CA PHE A 319 -19.41 2.84 16.40
C PHE A 319 -18.43 1.65 16.47
N LEU A 320 -17.21 1.83 15.97
CA LEU A 320 -16.18 0.80 16.05
C LEU A 320 -15.72 0.57 17.49
N ILE A 321 -15.55 1.63 18.29
CA ILE A 321 -15.30 1.50 19.73
C ILE A 321 -16.49 0.82 20.41
N TRP A 322 -17.72 1.27 20.13
CA TRP A 322 -18.94 0.68 20.67
C TRP A 322 -19.04 -0.81 20.37
N SER A 323 -18.63 -1.26 19.20
CA SER A 323 -18.70 -2.67 18.82
C SER A 323 -17.81 -3.57 19.68
N LEU A 324 -16.61 -3.13 20.05
CA LEU A 324 -15.72 -3.85 20.95
C LEU A 324 -16.11 -3.63 22.42
N ASP A 325 -16.76 -2.51 22.73
CA ASP A 325 -17.27 -2.22 24.07
C ASP A 325 -18.38 -3.20 24.52
N GLN A 326 -18.98 -3.92 23.56
CA GLN A 326 -19.93 -5.00 23.85
C GLN A 326 -19.28 -6.23 24.53
N ARG A 327 -17.96 -6.34 24.54
CA ARG A 327 -17.26 -7.33 25.36
C ARG A 327 -17.38 -6.96 26.84
N GLU A 328 -17.76 -7.94 27.66
CA GLU A 328 -17.92 -7.73 29.11
C GLU A 328 -16.59 -7.81 29.87
N ASP A 329 -15.63 -8.56 29.31
CA ASP A 329 -14.35 -8.86 29.96
C ASP A 329 -13.25 -7.87 29.61
N TRP A 330 -12.68 -7.92 28.43
CA TRP A 330 -11.62 -7.04 27.97
C TRP A 330 -11.68 -6.83 26.46
N ALA A 331 -11.06 -5.74 25.98
CA ALA A 331 -10.88 -5.51 24.56
C ALA A 331 -9.70 -4.56 24.30
N THR A 332 -9.04 -4.73 23.16
CA THR A 332 -8.00 -3.80 22.70
C THR A 332 -8.21 -3.38 21.27
N ILE A 333 -8.18 -2.09 21.01
CA ILE A 333 -8.18 -1.49 19.68
C ILE A 333 -6.77 -1.00 19.36
N VAL A 334 -6.29 -1.28 18.15
CA VAL A 334 -5.05 -0.72 17.62
C VAL A 334 -5.37 0.11 16.39
N CYS A 335 -5.19 1.42 16.45
CA CYS A 335 -5.38 2.36 15.36
C CYS A 335 -4.03 2.69 14.70
N LEU A 336 -3.85 2.29 13.46
CA LEU A 336 -2.70 2.69 12.64
C LEU A 336 -3.05 4.00 11.94
N VAL A 337 -2.29 5.06 12.22
CA VAL A 337 -2.62 6.43 11.80
C VAL A 337 -1.55 6.96 10.85
N GLY A 338 -1.96 7.35 9.65
CA GLY A 338 -1.10 8.03 8.66
C GLY A 338 -1.39 9.53 8.64
N GLY A 339 -0.37 10.38 8.75
CA GLY A 339 -0.53 11.82 8.63
C GLY A 339 -0.76 12.25 7.17
N GLY A 340 -1.67 13.20 6.94
CA GLY A 340 -1.85 13.87 5.64
C GLY A 340 -2.24 12.97 4.46
N GLN A 341 -2.89 11.84 4.70
CA GLN A 341 -3.27 10.88 3.67
C GLN A 341 -4.80 10.75 3.47
N GLU A 342 -5.58 11.72 3.93
CA GLU A 342 -7.01 11.77 3.65
C GLU A 342 -7.24 12.07 2.17
N ILE A 343 -7.97 11.19 1.48
CA ILE A 343 -8.21 11.28 0.02
C ILE A 343 -9.69 11.36 -0.36
N ASN A 344 -10.61 11.32 0.61
CA ASN A 344 -12.04 11.39 0.36
C ASN A 344 -12.75 12.38 1.27
N THR A 345 -13.79 13.02 0.74
CA THR A 345 -14.68 13.90 1.52
C THR A 345 -15.40 13.15 2.64
N GLY A 346 -15.43 13.74 3.83
CA GLY A 346 -16.12 13.20 5.01
C GLY A 346 -15.32 12.15 5.77
N GLU A 347 -14.00 12.05 5.54
CA GLU A 347 -13.06 11.40 6.44
C GLU A 347 -12.82 12.31 7.65
N ALA A 348 -12.91 11.75 8.85
CA ALA A 348 -13.01 12.53 10.09
C ALA A 348 -11.67 12.82 10.77
N GLY A 349 -10.59 12.24 10.22
CA GLY A 349 -9.30 12.28 10.88
C GLY A 349 -9.31 11.53 12.22
N ILE A 350 -8.34 11.85 13.09
CA ILE A 350 -8.20 11.22 14.40
C ILE A 350 -9.14 11.85 15.45
N SER A 351 -9.66 13.03 15.17
CA SER A 351 -10.46 13.82 16.14
C SER A 351 -11.72 13.09 16.60
N GLU A 352 -12.41 12.36 15.71
CA GLU A 352 -13.63 11.61 16.06
C GLU A 352 -13.33 10.46 17.03
N TRP A 353 -12.19 9.80 16.89
CA TRP A 353 -11.77 8.75 17.83
C TRP A 353 -11.56 9.33 19.22
N ILE A 354 -10.85 10.47 19.31
CA ILE A 354 -10.56 11.11 20.59
C ILE A 354 -11.83 11.67 21.21
N ASN A 355 -12.71 12.27 20.42
CA ASN A 355 -14.02 12.75 20.90
C ASN A 355 -14.87 11.61 21.48
N ALA A 356 -14.91 10.46 20.81
CA ALA A 356 -15.64 9.29 21.29
C ALA A 356 -15.07 8.79 22.63
N LEU A 357 -13.74 8.74 22.77
CA LEU A 357 -13.07 8.35 24.02
C LEU A 357 -13.31 9.35 25.18
N ASN A 358 -13.41 10.64 24.88
CA ASN A 358 -13.64 11.65 25.90
C ASN A 358 -15.09 11.71 26.40
N HIS A 359 -16.05 11.38 25.52
CA HIS A 359 -17.48 11.63 25.81
C HIS A 359 -18.29 10.35 26.00
N THR A 360 -18.06 9.35 25.15
CA THR A 360 -18.88 8.12 25.14
C THR A 360 -18.19 6.97 25.88
N PHE A 361 -16.86 6.89 25.79
CA PHE A 361 -16.07 5.78 26.36
C PHE A 361 -14.92 6.26 27.26
N PRO A 362 -15.20 7.07 28.32
CA PRO A 362 -14.14 7.70 29.12
C PRO A 362 -13.30 6.72 29.97
N ASP A 363 -13.79 5.49 30.17
CA ASP A 363 -13.11 4.46 30.96
C ASP A 363 -12.06 3.66 30.17
N TRP A 364 -12.00 3.85 28.84
CA TRP A 364 -11.00 3.21 28.00
C TRP A 364 -9.61 3.78 28.26
N LYS A 365 -8.60 2.92 28.43
CA LYS A 365 -7.19 3.32 28.54
C LYS A 365 -6.65 3.68 27.17
N VAL A 366 -6.03 4.86 27.06
CA VAL A 366 -5.54 5.40 25.79
C VAL A 366 -4.01 5.42 25.80
N TYR A 367 -3.40 4.76 24.81
CA TYR A 367 -1.96 4.70 24.60
C TYR A 367 -1.62 5.42 23.29
N ILE A 368 -0.78 6.44 23.35
CA ILE A 368 -0.46 7.27 22.18
C ILE A 368 1.03 7.55 22.05
N SER A 369 1.48 7.79 20.82
CA SER A 369 2.78 8.41 20.57
C SER A 369 2.72 9.92 20.87
N PRO A 370 3.78 10.52 21.48
CA PRO A 370 3.91 11.97 21.58
C PRO A 370 3.83 12.67 20.20
N LYS A 371 4.25 12.00 19.13
CA LYS A 371 4.19 12.48 17.76
C LYS A 371 2.77 12.72 17.23
N LEU A 372 1.78 12.07 17.80
CA LEU A 372 0.38 12.30 17.45
C LEU A 372 -0.08 13.76 17.69
N THR A 373 0.65 14.49 18.52
CA THR A 373 0.38 15.90 18.85
C THR A 373 0.90 16.91 17.81
N GLU A 374 1.67 16.46 16.81
CA GLU A 374 2.21 17.31 15.75
C GLU A 374 1.11 17.78 14.78
N ALA A 375 1.39 18.86 14.04
CA ALA A 375 0.42 19.52 13.17
C ALA A 375 -0.17 18.65 12.04
N GLU A 376 0.53 17.57 11.68
CA GLU A 376 0.06 16.60 10.67
C GLU A 376 -1.20 15.84 11.11
N TYR A 377 -1.44 15.77 12.43
CA TYR A 377 -2.56 15.06 13.02
C TYR A 377 -3.52 16.04 13.67
N ALA A 378 -4.77 16.02 13.26
CA ALA A 378 -5.84 16.89 13.80
C ALA A 378 -5.43 18.37 13.96
N GLU A 379 -4.66 18.90 13.02
CA GLU A 379 -4.17 20.30 13.03
C GLU A 379 -3.41 20.69 14.32
N GLY A 380 -2.75 19.72 14.98
CA GLY A 380 -2.04 19.91 16.24
C GLY A 380 -2.94 20.05 17.48
N LYS A 381 -4.25 19.88 17.36
CA LYS A 381 -5.20 20.02 18.47
C LYS A 381 -5.38 18.76 19.33
N VAL A 382 -4.62 17.71 19.05
CA VAL A 382 -4.75 16.43 19.78
C VAL A 382 -4.53 16.61 21.29
N ASN A 383 -3.58 17.44 21.70
CA ASN A 383 -3.33 17.71 23.14
C ASN A 383 -4.56 18.32 23.82
N GLU A 384 -5.18 19.34 23.22
CA GLU A 384 -6.38 19.99 23.77
C GLU A 384 -7.55 19.00 23.91
N LEU A 385 -7.65 18.06 22.96
CA LEU A 385 -8.67 17.01 22.98
C LEU A 385 -8.41 15.97 24.06
N LEU A 386 -7.13 15.64 24.34
CA LEU A 386 -6.73 14.62 25.30
C LEU A 386 -6.62 15.14 26.75
N GLU A 387 -6.49 16.45 26.97
CA GLU A 387 -6.45 17.05 28.33
C GLU A 387 -7.65 16.67 29.22
N LYS A 388 -8.76 16.29 28.58
CA LYS A 388 -9.99 15.87 29.27
C LYS A 388 -10.03 14.39 29.64
N ASN A 389 -9.08 13.61 29.16
CA ASN A 389 -9.02 12.16 29.41
C ASN A 389 -7.94 11.83 30.47
N ASN A 390 -8.36 11.22 31.59
CA ASN A 390 -7.50 10.90 32.72
C ASN A 390 -6.71 9.58 32.54
N HIS A 391 -6.93 8.84 31.45
CA HIS A 391 -6.36 7.50 31.20
C HIS A 391 -5.40 7.45 30.03
N VAL A 392 -4.72 8.57 29.73
CA VAL A 392 -3.76 8.67 28.62
C VAL A 392 -2.36 8.32 29.07
N THR A 393 -1.72 7.39 28.34
CA THR A 393 -0.32 7.01 28.49
C THR A 393 0.45 7.31 27.21
N TYR A 394 1.55 8.05 27.34
CA TYR A 394 2.43 8.39 26.23
C TYR A 394 3.57 7.37 26.10
N SER A 395 3.86 6.94 24.88
CA SER A 395 5.01 6.06 24.59
C SER A 395 5.62 6.35 23.21
N ASP A 396 6.94 6.55 23.20
CA ASP A 396 7.70 6.69 21.95
C ASP A 396 7.70 5.39 21.13
N ASP A 397 7.48 4.25 21.75
CA ASP A 397 7.39 2.96 21.07
C ASP A 397 6.17 2.85 20.13
N LEU A 398 5.22 3.77 20.22
CA LEU A 398 4.06 3.86 19.32
C LEU A 398 4.32 4.77 18.10
N HIS A 399 5.58 5.10 17.80
CA HIS A 399 5.96 5.87 16.62
C HIS A 399 6.96 5.13 15.75
N LEU A 400 6.62 4.90 14.50
CA LEU A 400 7.51 4.36 13.48
C LEU A 400 8.19 5.51 12.74
N GLY A 401 9.37 5.92 13.23
CA GLY A 401 10.09 7.11 12.74
C GLY A 401 10.93 6.87 11.50
N VAL A 402 11.13 5.61 11.09
CA VAL A 402 12.00 5.25 9.97
C VAL A 402 11.17 4.64 8.86
N SER A 403 11.40 5.08 7.61
CA SER A 403 10.74 4.50 6.44
C SER A 403 11.38 3.16 6.07
N LEU A 404 10.58 2.09 5.96
CA LEU A 404 11.03 0.79 5.45
C LEU A 404 11.28 0.79 3.93
N ARG A 405 11.02 1.91 3.26
CA ARG A 405 11.29 2.04 1.83
C ARG A 405 12.78 1.97 1.54
N SER A 406 13.13 1.49 0.37
CA SER A 406 14.53 1.43 -0.05
C SER A 406 15.22 2.78 0.16
N PHE A 407 16.52 2.76 0.45
CA PHE A 407 17.34 3.98 0.56
C PHE A 407 17.26 4.87 -0.71
N ARG A 408 16.82 4.28 -1.86
CA ARG A 408 16.56 5.01 -3.10
C ARG A 408 15.34 5.93 -2.99
N ALA A 409 14.33 5.55 -2.21
CA ALA A 409 13.10 6.32 -2.04
C ALA A 409 13.07 7.18 -0.77
N GLU A 410 14.15 7.18 0.03
CA GLU A 410 14.21 7.88 1.32
C GLU A 410 13.88 9.38 1.19
N LYS A 411 14.40 10.04 0.15
CA LYS A 411 14.16 11.47 -0.12
C LYS A 411 12.99 11.73 -1.07
N LEU A 412 12.35 10.69 -1.61
CA LEU A 412 11.26 10.84 -2.56
C LEU A 412 10.07 11.58 -1.95
N SER A 413 9.73 11.27 -0.70
CA SER A 413 8.60 11.94 -0.04
C SER A 413 8.83 13.43 0.16
N ALA A 414 10.08 13.83 0.49
CA ALA A 414 10.47 15.24 0.59
C ALA A 414 10.39 15.93 -0.78
N PHE A 415 10.95 15.31 -1.83
CA PHE A 415 10.83 15.83 -3.19
C PHE A 415 9.37 16.02 -3.62
N VAL A 416 8.52 15.02 -3.43
CA VAL A 416 7.09 15.08 -3.79
C VAL A 416 6.37 16.17 -2.99
N HIS A 417 6.70 16.35 -1.72
CA HIS A 417 6.17 17.44 -0.92
C HIS A 417 6.56 18.80 -1.51
N SER A 418 7.85 19.03 -1.74
CA SER A 418 8.36 20.30 -2.27
C SER A 418 7.83 20.59 -3.68
N LEU A 419 7.71 19.56 -4.54
CA LEU A 419 7.11 19.68 -5.88
C LEU A 419 5.66 20.13 -5.81
N LEU A 420 4.86 19.52 -4.94
CA LEU A 420 3.42 19.83 -4.84
C LEU A 420 3.14 21.14 -4.08
N SER A 421 4.07 21.58 -3.24
CA SER A 421 3.94 22.81 -2.41
C SER A 421 4.72 24.00 -2.98
N PHE A 422 5.37 23.86 -4.15
CA PHE A 422 6.18 24.91 -4.80
C PHE A 422 7.34 25.43 -3.94
N GLU A 423 7.98 24.53 -3.16
CA GLU A 423 9.15 24.93 -2.39
C GLU A 423 10.39 25.09 -3.31
N ASP A 424 11.21 26.09 -3.02
CA ASP A 424 12.37 26.46 -3.85
C ASP A 424 13.43 25.33 -3.97
N ASN A 425 13.46 24.40 -2.99
CA ASN A 425 14.42 23.29 -2.94
C ASN A 425 14.02 22.07 -3.77
N ALA A 426 12.84 22.07 -4.43
CA ALA A 426 12.35 20.91 -5.19
C ALA A 426 13.36 20.42 -6.25
N ALA A 427 13.98 21.33 -6.99
CA ALA A 427 14.99 20.99 -7.99
C ALA A 427 16.25 20.37 -7.37
N GLU A 428 16.71 20.86 -6.21
CA GLU A 428 17.86 20.29 -5.49
C GLU A 428 17.56 18.87 -5.01
N LEU A 429 16.39 18.65 -4.41
CA LEU A 429 15.95 17.34 -3.96
C LEU A 429 15.86 16.35 -5.13
N TYR A 430 15.39 16.78 -6.31
CA TYR A 430 15.41 15.93 -7.49
C TYR A 430 16.84 15.51 -7.88
N GLN A 431 17.80 16.46 -7.90
CA GLN A 431 19.21 16.14 -8.23
C GLN A 431 19.82 15.13 -7.24
N GLU A 432 19.41 15.15 -5.97
CA GLU A 432 19.88 14.19 -4.97
C GLU A 432 19.33 12.76 -5.15
N ILE A 433 18.14 12.63 -5.77
CA ILE A 433 17.48 11.32 -5.91
C ILE A 433 17.63 10.70 -7.30
N LYS A 434 17.83 11.48 -8.37
CA LYS A 434 17.69 11.03 -9.77
C LYS A 434 18.55 9.83 -10.15
N ASP A 435 19.78 9.73 -9.59
CA ASP A 435 20.70 8.63 -9.88
C ASP A 435 20.29 7.33 -9.16
N LYS A 436 19.60 7.46 -8.03
CA LYS A 436 19.16 6.33 -7.20
C LYS A 436 17.71 5.92 -7.47
N TYR A 437 16.89 6.90 -7.81
CA TYR A 437 15.47 6.73 -8.08
C TYR A 437 15.11 7.52 -9.36
N PRO A 438 15.18 6.89 -10.54
CA PRO A 438 14.94 7.55 -11.81
C PRO A 438 13.50 8.04 -11.92
N ILE A 439 13.35 9.35 -12.09
CA ILE A 439 12.08 9.98 -12.46
C ILE A 439 12.31 10.62 -13.84
N VAL A 440 11.50 10.23 -14.81
CA VAL A 440 11.59 10.79 -16.16
C VAL A 440 10.25 11.37 -16.61
N LEU A 441 10.32 12.33 -17.53
CA LEU A 441 9.17 13.07 -18.03
C LEU A 441 8.96 12.79 -19.51
N THR A 442 7.71 12.62 -19.95
CA THR A 442 7.37 12.46 -21.37
C THR A 442 6.00 13.03 -21.68
N ARG A 443 5.75 13.30 -22.94
CA ARG A 443 4.42 13.65 -23.48
C ARG A 443 3.79 12.50 -24.28
N ASP A 444 4.56 11.43 -24.47
CA ASP A 444 4.18 10.29 -25.30
C ASP A 444 3.97 9.04 -24.44
N ILE A 445 2.73 8.55 -24.40
CA ILE A 445 2.34 7.37 -23.63
C ILE A 445 3.06 6.09 -24.11
N GLN A 446 3.38 5.99 -25.41
CA GLN A 446 4.08 4.82 -25.94
C GLN A 446 5.55 4.83 -25.50
N LYS A 447 6.17 6.00 -25.44
CA LYS A 447 7.50 6.14 -24.84
C LYS A 447 7.49 5.78 -23.36
N ALA A 448 6.46 6.22 -22.61
CA ALA A 448 6.30 5.87 -21.21
C ALA A 448 6.19 4.34 -21.02
N LYS A 449 5.32 3.67 -21.79
CA LYS A 449 5.19 2.21 -21.76
C LYS A 449 6.50 1.50 -22.14
N SER A 450 7.17 1.97 -23.18
CA SER A 450 8.46 1.41 -23.63
C SER A 450 9.53 1.55 -22.54
N TRP A 451 9.58 2.69 -21.85
CA TRP A 451 10.51 2.91 -20.75
C TRP A 451 10.26 1.94 -19.59
N LEU A 452 8.99 1.73 -19.20
CA LEU A 452 8.62 0.76 -18.18
C LEU A 452 9.06 -0.66 -18.56
N HIS A 453 8.76 -1.11 -19.79
CA HIS A 453 9.17 -2.44 -20.27
C HIS A 453 10.68 -2.62 -20.31
N GLN A 454 11.44 -1.54 -20.53
CA GLN A 454 12.90 -1.58 -20.48
C GLN A 454 13.46 -1.64 -19.05
N LYS A 455 12.73 -1.14 -18.06
CA LYS A 455 13.18 -1.11 -16.66
C LYS A 455 12.85 -2.36 -15.89
N VAL A 456 11.70 -2.96 -16.13
CA VAL A 456 11.19 -4.13 -15.41
C VAL A 456 11.96 -5.40 -15.73
N ARG A 457 12.39 -6.12 -14.70
CA ARG A 457 13.13 -7.38 -14.80
C ARG A 457 12.64 -8.37 -13.76
N GLY A 458 12.87 -9.67 -14.03
CA GLY A 458 12.52 -10.74 -13.08
C GLY A 458 11.05 -10.68 -12.67
N SER A 459 10.79 -10.73 -11.39
CA SER A 459 9.43 -10.63 -10.80
C SER A 459 8.94 -9.20 -10.58
N GLU A 460 9.76 -8.16 -10.90
CA GLU A 460 9.36 -6.76 -10.73
C GLU A 460 8.04 -6.45 -11.45
N ARG A 461 7.21 -5.62 -10.80
CA ARG A 461 5.91 -5.20 -11.33
C ARG A 461 5.91 -3.75 -11.77
N THR A 462 5.18 -3.51 -12.84
CA THR A 462 4.91 -2.16 -13.33
C THR A 462 3.41 -1.92 -13.48
N GLY A 463 3.01 -0.66 -13.56
CA GLY A 463 1.61 -0.31 -13.80
C GLY A 463 1.41 1.16 -14.16
N VAL A 464 0.28 1.42 -14.79
CA VAL A 464 -0.17 2.77 -15.12
C VAL A 464 -1.06 3.29 -14.00
N LEU A 465 -0.81 4.51 -13.55
CA LEU A 465 -1.52 5.17 -12.47
C LEU A 465 -2.21 6.44 -12.95
N VAL A 466 -3.40 6.70 -12.44
CA VAL A 466 -4.20 7.90 -12.73
C VAL A 466 -4.94 8.35 -11.48
N THR A 467 -5.45 9.56 -11.46
CA THR A 467 -6.44 9.96 -10.44
C THR A 467 -7.83 9.41 -10.79
N LYS A 468 -8.68 9.24 -9.80
CA LYS A 468 -10.10 8.87 -10.02
C LYS A 468 -10.87 9.92 -10.83
N GLU A 469 -10.39 11.15 -10.86
CA GLU A 469 -10.97 12.25 -11.64
C GLU A 469 -10.43 12.28 -13.07
N SER A 470 -9.41 11.49 -13.41
CA SER A 470 -8.85 11.37 -14.76
C SER A 470 -9.87 10.76 -15.72
N ALA A 471 -10.45 11.58 -16.56
CA ALA A 471 -11.56 11.16 -17.41
C ALA A 471 -11.18 11.04 -18.89
N ARG A 472 -10.00 11.58 -19.30
CA ARG A 472 -9.73 11.84 -20.72
C ARG A 472 -8.61 11.02 -21.33
N PHE A 473 -8.26 9.87 -20.74
CA PHE A 473 -7.26 8.94 -21.30
C PHE A 473 -7.84 7.84 -22.22
N LYS A 474 -9.15 7.60 -22.19
CA LYS A 474 -9.79 6.62 -23.10
C LYS A 474 -9.45 6.82 -24.58
N PRO A 475 -9.41 8.05 -25.13
CA PRO A 475 -8.99 8.26 -26.52
C PRO A 475 -7.55 7.87 -26.81
N LEU A 476 -6.71 7.69 -25.78
CA LEU A 476 -5.32 7.23 -25.89
C LEU A 476 -5.19 5.72 -25.63
N GLY A 477 -6.31 4.99 -25.57
CA GLY A 477 -6.32 3.54 -25.36
C GLY A 477 -6.08 3.11 -23.91
N ILE A 478 -6.23 4.02 -22.93
CA ILE A 478 -6.10 3.70 -21.52
C ILE A 478 -7.49 3.67 -20.87
N HIS A 479 -7.77 2.58 -20.19
CA HIS A 479 -8.98 2.41 -19.39
C HIS A 479 -8.65 2.56 -17.92
N ILE A 480 -9.51 3.24 -17.17
CA ILE A 480 -9.41 3.24 -15.71
C ILE A 480 -9.92 1.89 -15.22
N LEU A 481 -9.14 1.23 -14.40
CA LEU A 481 -9.49 -0.06 -13.80
C LEU A 481 -10.87 0.06 -13.13
N PRO A 482 -11.84 -0.76 -13.52
CA PRO A 482 -13.18 -0.68 -12.95
C PRO A 482 -13.13 -0.86 -11.42
N SER A 483 -14.03 -0.18 -10.72
CA SER A 483 -14.20 -0.38 -9.29
C SER A 483 -14.65 -1.82 -9.03
N GLY A 484 -14.04 -2.47 -8.06
CA GLY A 484 -14.32 -3.85 -7.65
C GLY A 484 -13.04 -4.54 -7.19
N ASP A 485 -13.15 -5.23 -6.07
CA ASP A 485 -12.01 -5.87 -5.42
C ASP A 485 -11.37 -6.94 -6.31
N GLU A 486 -12.19 -7.66 -7.11
CA GLU A 486 -11.73 -8.71 -8.02
C GLU A 486 -10.82 -8.13 -9.13
N ASN A 487 -11.13 -6.94 -9.65
CA ASN A 487 -10.30 -6.29 -10.65
C ASN A 487 -8.93 -5.91 -10.10
N ALA A 488 -8.87 -5.43 -8.86
CA ALA A 488 -7.60 -5.14 -8.19
C ALA A 488 -6.76 -6.41 -7.98
N VAL A 489 -7.39 -7.53 -7.61
CA VAL A 489 -6.71 -8.83 -7.47
C VAL A 489 -6.02 -9.24 -8.78
N HIS A 490 -6.74 -9.21 -9.90
CA HIS A 490 -6.15 -9.53 -11.20
C HIS A 490 -5.03 -8.57 -11.57
N TRP A 491 -5.24 -7.28 -11.37
CA TRP A 491 -4.26 -6.26 -11.72
C TRP A 491 -2.94 -6.41 -10.94
N PHE A 492 -3.02 -6.75 -9.63
CA PHE A 492 -1.83 -6.88 -8.78
C PHE A 492 -1.20 -8.27 -8.75
N LEU A 493 -1.95 -9.34 -8.99
CA LEU A 493 -1.46 -10.71 -8.75
C LEU A 493 -1.30 -11.57 -10.01
N ASP A 494 -2.03 -11.25 -11.10
CA ASP A 494 -1.94 -12.07 -12.31
C ASP A 494 -0.57 -11.93 -13.00
N ASP A 495 -0.21 -12.95 -13.74
CA ASP A 495 1.07 -13.06 -14.46
C ASP A 495 1.20 -11.99 -15.55
N LYS A 496 2.45 -11.70 -15.94
CA LYS A 496 2.81 -10.70 -16.97
C LYS A 496 2.10 -10.90 -18.31
N VAL A 497 1.72 -12.14 -18.63
CA VAL A 497 1.03 -12.50 -19.88
C VAL A 497 -0.50 -12.33 -19.82
N ASP A 498 -1.07 -12.13 -18.65
CA ASP A 498 -2.52 -11.87 -18.51
C ASP A 498 -2.83 -10.40 -18.84
N THR A 499 -3.80 -10.19 -19.72
CA THR A 499 -4.18 -8.84 -20.16
C THR A 499 -4.75 -7.96 -19.06
N ARG A 500 -5.19 -8.55 -17.93
CA ARG A 500 -5.69 -7.84 -16.75
C ARG A 500 -4.57 -7.43 -15.79
N SER A 501 -3.38 -7.99 -15.97
CA SER A 501 -2.21 -7.68 -15.13
C SER A 501 -1.75 -6.24 -15.33
N SER A 502 -1.30 -5.61 -14.26
CA SER A 502 -0.68 -4.27 -14.29
C SER A 502 0.47 -4.17 -15.28
N ASN A 503 1.21 -5.27 -15.48
CA ASN A 503 2.35 -5.34 -16.39
C ASN A 503 1.94 -5.20 -17.88
N TYR A 504 0.68 -5.42 -18.21
CA TYR A 504 0.18 -5.27 -19.58
C TYR A 504 0.01 -3.80 -20.00
N LEU A 505 -0.06 -2.87 -19.02
CA LEU A 505 -0.10 -1.41 -19.19
C LEU A 505 -1.29 -0.88 -20.01
N GLU A 506 -2.43 -1.56 -20.02
CA GLU A 506 -3.65 -1.11 -20.70
C GLU A 506 -4.68 -0.52 -19.74
N ASP A 507 -4.77 -1.08 -18.51
CA ASP A 507 -5.63 -0.59 -17.45
C ASP A 507 -4.82 0.23 -16.45
N ALA A 508 -5.33 1.42 -16.12
CA ALA A 508 -4.73 2.31 -15.14
C ALA A 508 -5.44 2.22 -13.79
N ALA A 509 -4.69 2.00 -12.71
CA ALA A 509 -5.23 2.01 -11.36
C ALA A 509 -5.27 3.43 -10.79
N THR A 510 -6.28 3.69 -9.96
CA THR A 510 -6.46 4.99 -9.28
C THR A 510 -5.73 5.02 -7.93
N GLU A 511 -5.58 6.23 -7.36
CA GLU A 511 -5.02 6.43 -6.02
C GLU A 511 -5.72 5.58 -4.95
N ILE A 512 -7.02 5.33 -5.10
CA ILE A 512 -7.79 4.51 -4.16
C ILE A 512 -7.38 3.03 -4.28
N GLN A 513 -7.13 2.57 -5.50
CA GLN A 513 -6.80 1.16 -5.77
C GLN A 513 -5.36 0.81 -5.40
N VAL A 514 -4.44 1.77 -5.47
CA VAL A 514 -3.02 1.53 -5.14
C VAL A 514 -2.63 1.98 -3.73
N GLN A 515 -3.54 2.56 -2.97
CA GLN A 515 -3.22 2.95 -1.59
C GLN A 515 -2.88 1.73 -0.74
N GLY A 516 -1.76 1.77 -0.01
CA GLY A 516 -1.26 0.63 0.75
C GLY A 516 -0.57 -0.46 -0.07
N LEU A 517 -0.65 -0.38 -1.42
CA LEU A 517 0.02 -1.29 -2.35
C LEU A 517 1.14 -0.55 -3.09
N GLU A 518 2.18 -1.25 -3.48
CA GLU A 518 3.36 -0.68 -4.15
C GLU A 518 3.68 -1.47 -5.42
N LEU A 519 4.32 -0.79 -6.36
CA LEU A 519 4.85 -1.34 -7.61
C LEU A 519 6.34 -1.00 -7.69
N ASP A 520 7.10 -1.73 -8.48
CA ASP A 520 8.52 -1.41 -8.66
C ASP A 520 8.70 -0.19 -9.55
N TYR A 521 8.00 -0.16 -10.68
CA TYR A 521 8.01 1.00 -11.58
C TYR A 521 6.59 1.43 -11.95
N THR A 522 6.34 2.73 -12.06
CA THR A 522 5.01 3.25 -12.42
C THR A 522 5.06 4.27 -13.55
N CYS A 523 3.99 4.34 -14.32
CA CYS A 523 3.69 5.47 -15.17
C CYS A 523 2.54 6.28 -14.56
N LEU A 524 2.82 7.47 -14.07
CA LEU A 524 1.79 8.41 -13.69
C LEU A 524 1.32 9.17 -14.93
N LEU A 525 0.08 8.94 -15.34
CA LEU A 525 -0.58 9.73 -16.37
C LEU A 525 -1.25 10.94 -15.72
N TRP A 526 -0.72 12.12 -15.99
CA TRP A 526 -1.21 13.38 -15.43
C TRP A 526 -2.28 13.97 -16.35
N ASP A 527 -3.54 13.97 -15.89
CA ASP A 527 -4.66 14.52 -16.66
C ASP A 527 -4.88 16.02 -16.35
N ALA A 528 -5.85 16.58 -17.02
CA ALA A 528 -6.23 18.00 -16.88
C ALA A 528 -7.11 18.30 -15.65
N ASP A 529 -7.20 17.38 -14.70
CA ASP A 529 -7.88 17.56 -13.41
C ASP A 529 -7.07 18.39 -12.42
N MET A 530 -5.74 18.40 -12.55
CA MET A 530 -4.83 19.25 -11.80
C MET A 530 -3.83 19.91 -12.74
N ARG A 531 -3.87 21.23 -12.84
CA ARG A 531 -3.10 22.02 -13.80
C ARG A 531 -2.24 23.05 -13.09
N TYR A 532 -1.02 23.22 -13.60
CA TYR A 532 -0.19 24.35 -13.21
C TYR A 532 -0.51 25.57 -14.09
N GLU A 533 -1.06 26.60 -13.47
CA GLU A 533 -1.44 27.85 -14.13
C GLU A 533 -1.01 29.04 -13.23
N ASN A 534 -0.32 30.02 -13.80
CA ASN A 534 0.07 31.26 -13.11
C ASN A 534 0.84 31.10 -11.78
N GLY A 535 1.61 30.02 -11.62
CA GLY A 535 2.39 29.76 -10.39
C GLY A 535 1.66 28.95 -9.33
N GLU A 536 0.47 28.46 -9.59
CA GLU A 536 -0.38 27.72 -8.63
C GLU A 536 -0.98 26.47 -9.26
N TRP A 537 -1.42 25.51 -8.40
CA TRP A 537 -2.25 24.41 -8.82
C TRP A 537 -3.71 24.82 -8.90
N HIS A 538 -4.32 24.62 -10.07
CA HIS A 538 -5.73 24.74 -10.33
C HIS A 538 -6.37 23.36 -10.44
N PHE A 539 -7.52 23.17 -9.82
CA PHE A 539 -8.18 21.88 -9.68
C PHE A 539 -9.48 21.87 -10.45
N TYR A 540 -9.67 20.83 -11.26
CA TYR A 540 -10.82 20.70 -12.16
C TYR A 540 -11.48 19.35 -12.00
N LYS A 541 -12.80 19.35 -12.11
CA LYS A 541 -13.60 18.14 -12.19
C LYS A 541 -14.27 18.05 -13.55
N PHE A 542 -14.18 16.88 -14.18
CA PHE A 542 -14.83 16.66 -15.46
C PHE A 542 -16.33 16.46 -15.26
N ASN A 543 -17.16 17.32 -15.88
CA ASN A 543 -18.61 17.24 -15.75
C ASN A 543 -19.25 16.55 -16.96
N GLY A 544 -19.85 15.40 -16.71
CA GLY A 544 -20.59 14.64 -17.69
C GLY A 544 -19.70 14.23 -18.87
N HIS A 545 -19.93 14.81 -20.05
CA HIS A 545 -19.24 14.43 -21.28
C HIS A 545 -18.60 15.61 -22.02
N SER A 546 -18.61 16.81 -21.45
CA SER A 546 -18.36 18.00 -22.28
C SER A 546 -17.33 18.99 -21.78
N LYS A 547 -17.10 19.15 -20.49
CA LYS A 547 -16.22 20.21 -19.96
C LYS A 547 -15.62 19.93 -18.61
N TRP A 548 -14.48 20.55 -18.37
CA TRP A 548 -13.89 20.70 -17.05
C TRP A 548 -14.54 21.87 -16.30
N ILE A 549 -14.82 21.68 -15.02
CA ILE A 549 -15.31 22.72 -14.10
C ILE A 549 -14.27 22.92 -13.03
N GLU A 550 -13.78 24.14 -12.94
CA GLU A 550 -12.82 24.53 -11.92
C GLU A 550 -13.42 24.47 -10.52
N GLN A 551 -12.65 23.99 -9.57
CA GLN A 551 -13.02 23.83 -8.17
C GLN A 551 -12.39 24.98 -7.36
N ILE A 552 -13.01 26.17 -7.38
CA ILE A 552 -12.50 27.36 -6.71
C ILE A 552 -12.81 27.26 -5.20
N ALA A 553 -11.78 27.23 -4.35
CA ALA A 553 -11.90 27.00 -2.91
C ALA A 553 -12.74 28.08 -2.19
N ALA A 554 -12.68 29.32 -2.68
CA ALA A 554 -13.45 30.45 -2.10
C ALA A 554 -14.96 30.25 -2.16
N ASP A 555 -15.48 29.37 -3.03
CA ASP A 555 -16.92 29.22 -3.24
C ASP A 555 -17.63 28.39 -2.15
N SER A 556 -16.91 27.42 -1.53
CA SER A 556 -17.50 26.57 -0.50
C SER A 556 -16.44 25.74 0.26
N GLU A 557 -16.75 25.36 1.50
CA GLU A 557 -15.92 24.46 2.31
C GLU A 557 -15.70 23.10 1.62
N ASN A 558 -16.73 22.56 0.96
CA ASN A 558 -16.63 21.30 0.20
C ASN A 558 -15.59 21.36 -0.93
N LYS A 559 -15.39 22.53 -1.55
CA LYS A 559 -14.39 22.70 -2.60
C LYS A 559 -12.97 22.79 -2.05
N LYS A 560 -12.77 23.36 -0.88
CA LYS A 560 -11.48 23.34 -0.17
C LYS A 560 -11.06 21.92 0.17
N GLU A 561 -11.99 21.13 0.70
CA GLU A 561 -11.76 19.71 0.94
C GLU A 561 -11.38 18.98 -0.35
N LEU A 562 -12.13 19.21 -1.44
CA LEU A 562 -11.86 18.56 -2.72
C LEU A 562 -10.46 18.87 -3.24
N GLN A 563 -10.00 20.13 -3.15
CA GLN A 563 -8.64 20.51 -3.54
C GLN A 563 -7.58 19.80 -2.70
N LYS A 564 -7.78 19.74 -1.38
CA LYS A 564 -6.89 18.98 -0.48
C LYS A 564 -6.80 17.52 -0.89
N TYR A 565 -7.94 16.89 -1.21
CA TYR A 565 -7.98 15.48 -1.62
C TYR A 565 -7.32 15.25 -2.98
N MET A 566 -7.50 16.13 -3.94
CA MET A 566 -6.84 16.03 -5.25
C MET A 566 -5.32 16.14 -5.11
N LEU A 567 -4.83 17.07 -4.30
CA LEU A 567 -3.41 17.21 -4.00
C LEU A 567 -2.85 15.94 -3.33
N ASN A 568 -3.58 15.40 -2.36
CA ASN A 568 -3.20 14.16 -1.70
C ASN A 568 -3.27 12.94 -2.63
N ALA A 569 -4.20 12.90 -3.59
CA ALA A 569 -4.25 11.85 -4.61
C ALA A 569 -2.94 11.81 -5.43
N TYR A 570 -2.49 12.97 -5.93
CA TYR A 570 -1.21 13.05 -6.64
C TYR A 570 -0.03 12.70 -5.72
N ARG A 571 -0.05 13.12 -4.45
CA ARG A 571 0.98 12.69 -3.47
C ARG A 571 1.03 11.16 -3.32
N VAL A 572 -0.12 10.51 -3.21
CA VAL A 572 -0.20 9.04 -3.18
C VAL A 572 0.39 8.43 -4.44
N LEU A 573 -0.02 8.88 -5.62
CA LEU A 573 0.42 8.33 -6.90
C LEU A 573 1.93 8.51 -7.15
N LEU A 574 2.47 9.68 -6.83
CA LEU A 574 3.90 10.01 -6.96
C LEU A 574 4.80 9.24 -5.97
N THR A 575 4.22 8.59 -4.98
CA THR A 575 4.94 7.81 -3.98
C THR A 575 4.67 6.31 -4.02
N ARG A 576 4.02 5.78 -5.08
CA ARG A 576 3.69 4.35 -5.18
C ARG A 576 4.78 3.48 -5.78
N ALA A 577 5.68 4.06 -6.55
CA ALA A 577 6.79 3.32 -7.12
C ALA A 577 7.93 3.12 -6.09
N ARG A 578 8.55 1.95 -6.09
CA ARG A 578 9.68 1.60 -5.23
C ARG A 578 11.03 1.91 -5.87
N SER A 579 11.11 1.75 -7.19
CA SER A 579 12.38 1.78 -7.93
C SER A 579 12.48 2.92 -8.94
N GLY A 580 11.37 3.50 -9.39
CA GLY A 580 11.38 4.63 -10.31
C GLY A 580 10.04 4.86 -10.99
N MET A 581 9.90 6.00 -11.66
CA MET A 581 8.64 6.35 -12.33
C MET A 581 8.87 7.15 -13.60
N VAL A 582 7.88 7.07 -14.51
CA VAL A 582 7.73 8.00 -15.62
C VAL A 582 6.46 8.84 -15.41
N ILE A 583 6.60 10.14 -15.51
CA ILE A 583 5.46 11.07 -15.50
C ILE A 583 5.12 11.39 -16.94
N CYS A 584 3.90 11.06 -17.36
CA CYS A 584 3.42 11.33 -18.71
C CYS A 584 2.34 12.43 -18.67
N VAL A 585 2.66 13.59 -19.21
CA VAL A 585 1.74 14.71 -19.36
C VAL A 585 1.46 14.86 -20.87
N PRO A 586 0.30 14.44 -21.38
CA PRO A 586 0.06 14.35 -22.84
C PRO A 586 0.07 15.72 -23.52
N TYR A 587 0.24 15.71 -24.84
CA TYR A 587 0.14 16.94 -25.65
C TYR A 587 -1.26 17.56 -25.68
N GLY A 588 -2.28 16.78 -25.36
CA GLY A 588 -3.65 17.16 -25.63
C GLY A 588 -4.01 17.00 -27.13
N ASN A 589 -5.11 17.60 -27.55
CA ASN A 589 -5.55 17.65 -28.95
C ASN A 589 -5.78 19.10 -29.40
N GLY A 590 -4.86 19.61 -30.19
CA GLY A 590 -4.92 20.95 -30.79
C GLY A 590 -5.53 20.98 -32.18
N ASN A 591 -6.06 19.85 -32.70
CA ASN A 591 -6.63 19.77 -34.02
C ASN A 591 -7.96 20.51 -34.11
N LYS A 592 -8.21 21.08 -35.28
CA LYS A 592 -9.48 21.72 -35.61
C LYS A 592 -10.15 20.99 -36.77
N THR A 593 -11.48 20.91 -36.69
CA THR A 593 -12.32 20.43 -37.79
C THR A 593 -12.23 21.36 -39.01
N SER A 594 -12.72 20.92 -40.16
CA SER A 594 -12.81 21.76 -41.36
C SER A 594 -13.64 23.04 -41.17
N THR A 595 -14.52 23.07 -40.17
CA THR A 595 -15.34 24.23 -39.78
C THR A 595 -14.70 25.12 -38.71
N GLY A 596 -13.44 24.82 -38.30
CA GLY A 596 -12.64 25.61 -37.35
C GLY A 596 -12.93 25.35 -35.87
N PHE A 597 -13.83 24.43 -35.53
CA PHE A 597 -14.04 23.99 -34.14
C PHE A 597 -12.95 23.00 -33.72
N TRP A 598 -12.66 22.96 -32.42
CA TRP A 598 -11.76 21.94 -31.87
C TRP A 598 -12.35 20.52 -32.07
N GLU A 599 -11.52 19.57 -32.49
CA GLU A 599 -11.94 18.16 -32.58
C GLU A 599 -12.27 17.60 -31.20
N ASP A 600 -11.47 17.98 -30.20
CA ASP A 600 -11.69 17.62 -28.79
C ASP A 600 -11.36 18.81 -27.86
N SER A 601 -12.35 19.64 -27.61
CA SER A 601 -12.22 20.79 -26.71
C SER A 601 -11.99 20.41 -25.23
N THR A 602 -12.09 19.12 -24.89
CA THR A 602 -11.88 18.64 -23.52
C THR A 602 -10.43 18.24 -23.24
N ARG A 603 -9.56 18.25 -24.26
CA ARG A 603 -8.14 17.93 -24.17
C ARG A 603 -7.27 18.95 -24.87
N LEU A 604 -7.54 20.23 -24.69
CA LEU A 604 -6.73 21.28 -25.31
C LEU A 604 -5.30 21.27 -24.80
N PRO A 605 -4.30 21.55 -25.65
CA PRO A 605 -2.89 21.57 -25.24
C PRO A 605 -2.60 22.50 -24.05
N GLU A 606 -3.33 23.60 -23.95
CA GLU A 606 -3.22 24.57 -22.84
C GLU A 606 -3.51 23.96 -21.47
N TYR A 607 -4.30 22.87 -21.40
CA TYR A 607 -4.61 22.20 -20.15
C TYR A 607 -3.43 21.38 -19.59
N TYR A 608 -2.46 21.07 -20.43
CA TYR A 608 -1.33 20.19 -20.08
C TYR A 608 0.02 20.91 -20.12
N ASN A 609 0.16 21.94 -20.96
CA ASN A 609 1.46 22.57 -21.22
C ASN A 609 2.08 23.20 -19.96
N GLY A 610 1.28 23.91 -19.14
CA GLY A 610 1.78 24.54 -17.92
C GLY A 610 2.39 23.53 -16.96
N THR A 611 1.67 22.43 -16.70
CA THR A 611 2.15 21.34 -15.85
C THR A 611 3.42 20.69 -16.38
N TYR A 612 3.49 20.44 -17.69
CA TYR A 612 4.67 19.86 -18.31
C TYR A 612 5.90 20.77 -18.15
N GLU A 613 5.76 22.05 -18.47
CA GLU A 613 6.87 23.02 -18.37
C GLU A 613 7.32 23.24 -16.92
N TYR A 614 6.39 23.22 -15.96
CA TYR A 614 6.72 23.27 -14.54
C TYR A 614 7.56 22.05 -14.13
N LEU A 615 7.13 20.84 -14.44
CA LEU A 615 7.88 19.61 -14.11
C LEU A 615 9.27 19.62 -14.79
N LYS A 616 9.34 20.05 -16.04
CA LYS A 616 10.61 20.20 -16.76
C LYS A 616 11.53 21.24 -16.13
N SER A 617 11.00 22.34 -15.60
CA SER A 617 11.78 23.38 -14.94
C SER A 617 12.49 22.92 -13.67
N LEU A 618 12.01 21.84 -13.03
CA LEU A 618 12.67 21.17 -11.91
C LEU A 618 13.89 20.34 -12.32
N GLY A 619 14.18 20.27 -13.62
CA GLY A 619 15.31 19.52 -14.18
C GLY A 619 15.04 18.03 -14.36
N ILE A 620 13.77 17.60 -14.38
CA ILE A 620 13.39 16.20 -14.64
C ILE A 620 13.75 15.84 -16.08
N ASP A 621 14.47 14.73 -16.25
CA ASP A 621 14.99 14.28 -17.54
C ASP A 621 13.84 13.87 -18.49
N GLU A 622 13.88 14.33 -19.74
CA GLU A 622 12.89 14.00 -20.78
C GLU A 622 13.28 12.73 -21.55
N ILE A 623 12.28 11.91 -21.93
CA ILE A 623 12.45 10.73 -22.78
C ILE A 623 11.57 10.76 -24.03
#